data_58cdbbfbe6078bc4107c72d7b67f7c64
#
_entry.id   58cdbbfbe6078bc4107c72d7b67f7c64
#
_cell.length_a   1.000
_cell.length_b   1.000
_cell.length_c   1.000
_cell.angle_alpha   90.00
_cell.angle_beta   90.00
_cell.angle_gamma   90.00
#
_symmetry.space_group_name_H-M   'P 1'
#
loop_
_entity.id
_entity.type
_entity.pdbx_description
1 polymer ?
#
loop_
_entity_poly.entity_id
_entity_poly.type
_entity_poly.pdbx_seq_one_letter_code
_entity_poly.pdbx_strand_id
1 'polypeptide(L)'
;MTTRTTETIITFHQPFCLKGVDRELPPADYRVVTDEELIEGLSFAAYRRVSTAIFVPAPSGSAVEMVPIDPLDLQVAQERDATMSNAEPVTALKL
;
A
#
# COMPACT_ATOMS: atom_id res chain seq x y z
N MET A 1 -12.01 -15.88 -18.31
CA MET A 1 -11.03 -15.39 -17.35
C MET A 1 -11.69 -14.47 -16.35
N THR A 2 -11.42 -14.66 -15.07
CA THR A 2 -12.08 -13.89 -14.03
C THR A 2 -11.05 -13.12 -13.23
N THR A 3 -11.21 -11.83 -13.19
CA THR A 3 -10.33 -10.93 -12.44
C THR A 3 -11.15 -10.22 -11.38
N ARG A 4 -10.59 -10.14 -10.18
CA ARG A 4 -11.23 -9.43 -9.08
C ARG A 4 -10.36 -8.25 -8.69
N THR A 5 -10.95 -7.08 -8.60
CA THR A 5 -10.25 -5.86 -8.23
C THR A 5 -10.73 -5.42 -6.86
N THR A 6 -9.79 -5.22 -5.96
CA THR A 6 -10.07 -4.76 -4.60
C THR A 6 -9.43 -3.41 -4.39
N GLU A 7 -10.18 -2.50 -3.79
CA GLU A 7 -9.71 -1.15 -3.53
C GLU A 7 -9.68 -0.95 -2.01
N THR A 8 -8.56 -0.44 -1.51
CA THR A 8 -8.37 -0.24 -0.07
C THR A 8 -7.76 1.14 0.16
N ILE A 9 -8.13 1.76 1.26
CA ILE A 9 -7.54 3.04 1.67
C ILE A 9 -6.55 2.75 2.79
N ILE A 10 -5.32 3.23 2.64
CA ILE A 10 -4.28 3.06 3.63
C ILE A 10 -3.85 4.44 4.13
N THR A 11 -3.84 4.61 5.43
CA THR A 11 -3.45 5.88 6.05
C THR A 11 -2.02 5.80 6.55
N PHE A 12 -1.19 6.75 6.13
CA PHE A 12 0.17 6.88 6.64
C PHE A 12 0.25 8.11 7.54
N HIS A 13 0.87 7.94 8.69
CA HIS A 13 1.00 9.04 9.66
C HIS A 13 2.37 9.70 9.58
N GLN A 14 3.29 9.10 8.85
CA GLN A 14 4.64 9.61 8.68
C GLN A 14 4.97 9.66 7.20
N PRO A 15 5.90 10.53 6.78
CA PRO A 15 6.38 10.48 5.40
C PRO A 15 7.00 9.11 5.12
N PHE A 16 6.86 8.63 3.91
CA PHE A 16 7.33 7.29 3.58
C PHE A 16 7.82 7.25 2.13
N CYS A 17 8.60 6.20 1.83
CA CYS A 17 9.12 5.96 0.48
C CYS A 17 8.75 4.58 0.02
N LEU A 18 8.51 4.46 -1.28
CA LEU A 18 8.24 3.18 -1.93
C LEU A 18 9.22 3.05 -3.10
N LYS A 19 9.63 1.82 -3.38
CA LYS A 19 10.60 1.59 -4.45
C LYS A 19 10.09 2.02 -5.81
N GLY A 20 8.78 1.90 -6.04
CA GLY A 20 8.21 2.30 -7.31
C GLY A 20 8.01 3.80 -7.46
N VAL A 21 8.25 4.56 -6.40
CA VAL A 21 8.08 6.01 -6.40
C VAL A 21 9.42 6.61 -6.02
N ASP A 22 9.94 7.48 -6.86
CA ASP A 22 11.28 8.00 -6.68
C ASP A 22 11.36 9.25 -5.81
N ARG A 23 10.37 9.43 -4.97
CA ARG A 23 10.34 10.58 -4.06
C ARG A 23 9.63 10.18 -2.77
N GLU A 24 9.88 10.97 -1.74
CA GLU A 24 9.20 10.76 -0.47
C GLU A 24 7.75 11.23 -0.57
N LEU A 25 6.85 10.45 -0.01
CA LEU A 25 5.43 10.76 -0.02
C LEU A 25 4.99 11.28 1.35
N PRO A 26 4.11 12.28 1.38
CA PRO A 26 3.67 12.86 2.66
C PRO A 26 2.66 11.96 3.36
N PRO A 27 2.46 12.18 4.67
CA PRO A 27 1.40 11.47 5.41
C PRO A 27 0.04 11.84 4.84
N ALA A 28 -0.75 10.84 4.54
CA ALA A 28 -2.09 11.06 3.99
C ALA A 28 -2.78 9.72 3.83
N ASP A 29 -4.01 9.74 3.33
CA ASP A 29 -4.72 8.53 2.95
C ASP A 29 -4.42 8.25 1.50
N TYR A 30 -4.08 6.99 1.22
CA TYR A 30 -3.74 6.57 -0.14
C TYR A 30 -4.62 5.44 -0.59
N ARG A 31 -5.08 5.49 -1.82
CA ARG A 31 -5.90 4.44 -2.38
C ARG A 31 -4.98 3.40 -3.02
N VAL A 32 -5.21 2.15 -2.71
CA VAL A 32 -4.43 1.03 -3.25
C VAL A 32 -5.39 0.07 -3.94
N VAL A 33 -5.06 -0.29 -5.15
CA VAL A 33 -5.88 -1.19 -5.94
C VAL A 33 -5.10 -2.48 -6.18
N THR A 34 -5.74 -3.61 -5.88
CA THR A 34 -5.13 -4.91 -6.08
C THR A 34 -6.00 -5.70 -7.05
N ASP A 35 -5.37 -6.21 -8.09
CA ASP A 35 -6.03 -7.09 -9.04
C ASP A 35 -5.64 -8.52 -8.75
N GLU A 36 -6.63 -9.40 -8.73
CA GLU A 36 -6.41 -10.83 -8.49
C GLU A 36 -7.08 -11.61 -9.60
N GLU A 37 -6.47 -12.73 -9.96
CA GLU A 37 -6.95 -13.57 -11.04
C GLU A 37 -7.35 -14.91 -10.49
N LEU A 38 -8.47 -15.44 -10.96
CA LEU A 38 -8.92 -16.76 -10.54
C LEU A 38 -7.97 -17.83 -11.07
N ILE A 39 -7.54 -18.71 -10.17
CA ILE A 39 -6.70 -19.84 -10.52
C ILE A 39 -7.64 -20.96 -10.93
N GLU A 40 -7.60 -21.34 -12.21
CA GLU A 40 -8.46 -22.39 -12.73
C GLU A 40 -7.83 -23.75 -12.57
N GLY A 41 -8.64 -24.78 -12.68
CA GLY A 41 -8.16 -26.14 -12.59
C GLY A 41 -8.12 -26.70 -11.19
N LEU A 42 -8.52 -25.92 -10.19
CA LEU A 42 -8.57 -26.36 -8.82
C LEU A 42 -9.96 -26.84 -8.47
N SER A 43 -10.05 -27.69 -7.47
CA SER A 43 -11.34 -28.15 -6.99
C SER A 43 -12.05 -27.11 -6.11
N PHE A 44 -11.41 -25.99 -5.84
CA PHE A 44 -12.00 -24.91 -5.07
C PHE A 44 -11.60 -23.60 -5.74
N ALA A 45 -12.36 -22.55 -5.47
CA ALA A 45 -12.06 -21.24 -6.01
C ALA A 45 -10.88 -20.64 -5.26
N ALA A 46 -9.88 -20.18 -5.99
CA ALA A 46 -8.72 -19.51 -5.40
C ALA A 46 -8.29 -18.40 -6.33
N TYR A 47 -7.78 -17.32 -5.74
CA TYR A 47 -7.32 -16.16 -6.50
C TYR A 47 -5.84 -15.92 -6.18
N ARG A 48 -5.13 -15.43 -7.17
CA ARG A 48 -3.75 -14.99 -6.95
C ARG A 48 -3.63 -13.53 -7.31
N ARG A 49 -2.78 -12.81 -6.61
CA ARG A 49 -2.55 -11.40 -6.89
C ARG A 49 -1.70 -11.27 -8.13
N VAL A 50 -2.17 -10.47 -9.07
CA VAL A 50 -1.42 -10.25 -10.30
C VAL A 50 -0.86 -8.84 -10.39
N SER A 51 -1.44 -7.86 -9.69
CA SER A 51 -0.87 -6.52 -9.67
C SER A 51 -1.39 -5.75 -8.47
N THR A 52 -0.57 -4.80 -8.03
CA THR A 52 -0.93 -3.86 -6.97
C THR A 52 -0.46 -2.49 -7.41
N ALA A 53 -1.29 -1.49 -7.23
CA ALA A 53 -0.95 -0.12 -7.59
C ALA A 53 -1.44 0.84 -6.51
N ILE A 54 -0.70 1.92 -6.31
CA ILE A 54 -1.06 2.96 -5.37
C ILE A 54 -1.28 4.26 -6.14
N PHE A 55 -2.26 5.04 -5.70
CA PHE A 55 -2.52 6.34 -6.28
C PHE A 55 -1.83 7.41 -5.43
N VAL A 56 -0.92 8.14 -6.03
CA VAL A 56 -0.14 9.14 -5.32
C VAL A 56 -0.23 10.48 -6.03
N PRO A 57 -0.03 11.61 -5.32
CA PRO A 57 0.00 12.90 -5.99
C PRO A 57 1.15 12.95 -6.98
N ALA A 58 0.90 13.48 -8.17
CA ALA A 58 1.95 13.68 -9.13
C ALA A 58 2.93 14.74 -8.62
N PRO A 59 4.17 14.77 -9.14
CA PRO A 59 5.16 15.74 -8.68
C PRO A 59 4.67 17.18 -8.79
N SER A 60 3.83 17.46 -9.78
CA SER A 60 3.28 18.80 -9.94
C SER A 60 2.25 19.15 -8.89
N GLY A 61 1.71 18.14 -8.20
CA GLY A 61 0.67 18.36 -7.21
C GLY A 61 -0.71 18.59 -7.77
N SER A 62 -0.86 18.65 -9.08
CA SER A 62 -2.16 18.96 -9.69
C SER A 62 -2.90 17.74 -10.21
N ALA A 63 -2.33 16.56 -10.09
CA ALA A 63 -2.95 15.34 -10.59
C ALA A 63 -2.57 14.18 -9.68
N VAL A 64 -3.24 13.04 -9.91
CA VAL A 64 -2.97 11.81 -9.18
C VAL A 64 -2.40 10.82 -10.17
N GLU A 65 -1.35 10.13 -9.73
CA GLU A 65 -0.63 9.19 -10.56
C GLU A 65 -0.81 7.78 -10.00
N MET A 66 -1.12 6.82 -10.87
CA MET A 66 -1.22 5.42 -10.46
C MET A 66 0.14 4.76 -10.69
N VAL A 67 0.73 4.23 -9.63
CA VAL A 67 2.07 3.65 -9.69
C VAL A 67 2.01 2.19 -9.31
N PRO A 68 2.46 1.27 -10.17
CA PRO A 68 2.56 -0.14 -9.80
C PRO A 68 3.60 -0.30 -8.69
N ILE A 69 3.29 -1.11 -7.70
CA ILE A 69 4.19 -1.32 -6.58
C ILE A 69 4.22 -2.79 -6.19
N ASP A 70 5.28 -3.16 -5.47
CA ASP A 70 5.41 -4.48 -4.90
C ASP A 70 4.61 -4.48 -3.59
N PRO A 71 3.67 -5.40 -3.42
CA PRO A 71 2.89 -5.44 -2.18
C PRO A 71 3.74 -5.65 -0.93
N LEU A 72 4.89 -6.33 -1.05
CA LEU A 72 5.78 -6.48 0.10
C LEU A 72 6.41 -5.16 0.48
N ASP A 73 6.75 -4.34 -0.51
CA ASP A 73 7.33 -3.04 -0.25
C ASP A 73 6.30 -2.14 0.46
N LEU A 74 5.06 -2.22 0.04
CA LEU A 74 3.99 -1.48 0.71
C LEU A 74 3.81 -1.95 2.14
N GLN A 75 3.86 -3.26 2.37
CA GLN A 75 3.72 -3.81 3.70
C GLN A 75 4.83 -3.32 4.63
N VAL A 76 6.05 -3.31 4.13
CA VAL A 76 7.19 -2.82 4.91
C VAL A 76 6.99 -1.35 5.28
N ALA A 77 6.51 -0.55 4.33
CA ALA A 77 6.26 0.86 4.60
C ALA A 77 5.18 1.03 5.66
N GLN A 78 4.13 0.22 5.60
CA GLN A 78 3.07 0.29 6.60
C GLN A 78 3.57 -0.11 7.99
N GLU A 79 4.41 -1.14 8.06
CA GLU A 79 4.97 -1.59 9.33
C GLU A 79 5.87 -0.53 9.93
N ARG A 80 6.66 0.11 9.09
CA ARG A 80 7.54 1.16 9.55
C ARG A 80 6.74 2.35 10.08
N ASP A 81 5.65 2.69 9.39
CA ASP A 81 4.78 3.77 9.83
C ASP A 81 4.15 3.45 11.18
N ALA A 82 3.66 2.23 11.35
CA ALA A 82 3.06 1.82 12.61
C ALA A 82 4.07 1.85 13.75
N THR A 83 5.28 1.41 13.48
CA THR A 83 6.32 1.41 14.50
C THR A 83 6.65 2.82 14.94
N MET A 84 6.78 3.74 14.01
CA MET A 84 7.10 5.11 14.35
C MET A 84 5.94 5.78 15.07
N SER A 85 4.73 5.50 14.63
CA SER A 85 3.55 6.09 15.26
C SER A 85 3.36 5.59 16.69
N ASN A 86 3.82 4.38 16.98
CA ASN A 86 3.66 3.78 18.29
C ASN A 86 4.85 3.98 19.22
N ALA A 87 5.89 4.62 18.75
CA ALA A 87 7.10 4.78 19.56
C ALA A 87 6.84 5.56 20.84
N GLU A 88 6.10 6.62 20.72
CA GLU A 88 5.83 7.47 21.84
C GLU A 88 4.97 6.80 22.92
N PRO A 89 3.89 6.14 22.57
CA PRO A 89 3.12 5.41 23.56
C PRO A 89 3.94 4.36 24.28
N VAL A 90 4.83 3.70 23.59
CA VAL A 90 5.66 2.71 24.22
C VAL A 90 6.55 3.35 25.25
N THR A 91 7.10 4.49 24.93
CA THR A 91 7.94 5.20 25.87
C THR A 91 7.16 5.59 27.10
N ALA A 92 5.95 6.01 26.94
CA ALA A 92 5.13 6.42 28.05
C ALA A 92 4.85 5.25 29.01
N LEU A 93 4.87 4.06 28.49
CA LEU A 93 4.59 2.89 29.32
C LEU A 93 5.76 2.46 30.16
N LYS A 94 6.86 3.08 29.97
CA LYS A 94 8.00 2.66 30.71
C LYS A 94 7.96 2.98 32.12
N LEU A 95 7.11 3.53 32.64
CA LEU A 95 7.02 3.94 34.02
C LEU A 95 7.51 2.96 35.07
#